data_f57999ef256277c23f51be2a06e88770
#
_entry.id   f57999ef256277c23f51be2a06e88770
#
_cell.length_a   1.000
_cell.length_b   1.000
_cell.length_c   1.000
_cell.angle_alpha   90.00
_cell.angle_beta   90.00
_cell.angle_gamma   90.00
#
_symmetry.space_group_name_H-M   'P 1'
#
loop_
_entity.id
_entity.type
_entity.pdbx_description
1 polymer ?
#
loop_
_entity_poly.entity_id
_entity_poly.type
_entity_poly.pdbx_seq_one_letter_code
_entity_poly.pdbx_strand_id
1 'polypeptide(L)'
;MEDTRYRRGMETARNLDPEGAERLEAALRDVAPDLYRHIVEFAFGDILSRPGLDPKTREIATVSALTSLGNAQPQLRYHLNAALNVGCTRAELTEVMMQMAVYAGIPAALNALYLAKEVFAERDAKGLP
;
A
#
# COMPACT_ATOMS: atom_id res chain seq x y z
N MET A 1 9.68 -24.95 -14.43
CA MET A 1 8.25 -24.64 -14.26
C MET A 1 8.10 -23.31 -13.58
N GLU A 2 7.28 -22.43 -14.12
CA GLU A 2 7.06 -21.10 -13.56
C GLU A 2 6.33 -21.20 -12.23
N ASP A 3 6.82 -20.45 -11.24
CA ASP A 3 6.17 -20.41 -9.91
C ASP A 3 4.86 -19.62 -9.99
N THR A 4 3.74 -20.32 -9.80
CA THR A 4 2.41 -19.74 -9.90
C THR A 4 2.10 -18.75 -8.76
N ARG A 5 2.70 -18.92 -7.58
CA ARG A 5 2.57 -17.97 -6.46
C ARG A 5 3.24 -16.66 -6.79
N TYR A 6 4.44 -16.71 -7.32
CA TYR A 6 5.20 -15.52 -7.74
C TYR A 6 4.45 -14.76 -8.83
N ARG A 7 4.00 -15.46 -9.87
CA ARG A 7 3.26 -14.84 -10.97
C ARG A 7 1.98 -14.18 -10.48
N ARG A 8 1.20 -14.88 -9.66
CA ARG A 8 -0.03 -14.34 -9.07
C ARG A 8 0.27 -13.10 -8.21
N GLY A 9 1.34 -13.14 -7.44
CA GLY A 9 1.79 -12.01 -6.64
C GLY A 9 2.19 -10.80 -7.47
N MET A 10 2.90 -11.02 -8.58
CA MET A 10 3.28 -9.95 -9.49
C MET A 10 2.06 -9.32 -10.17
N GLU A 11 1.08 -10.12 -10.56
CA GLU A 11 -0.17 -9.60 -11.13
C GLU A 11 -0.90 -8.70 -10.11
N THR A 12 -1.02 -9.15 -8.88
CA THR A 12 -1.64 -8.37 -7.80
C THR A 12 -0.85 -7.09 -7.52
N ALA A 13 0.46 -7.18 -7.38
CA ALA A 13 1.31 -6.03 -7.11
C ALA A 13 1.22 -4.98 -8.22
N ARG A 14 1.24 -5.40 -9.48
CA ARG A 14 1.13 -4.49 -10.62
C ARG A 14 -0.24 -3.82 -10.74
N ASN A 15 -1.29 -4.50 -10.31
CA ASN A 15 -2.64 -3.91 -10.26
C ASN A 15 -2.72 -2.77 -9.23
N LEU A 16 -1.97 -2.88 -8.14
CA LEU A 16 -1.90 -1.86 -7.08
C LEU A 16 -0.99 -0.70 -7.47
N ASP A 17 0.20 -1.01 -7.97
CA ASP A 17 1.18 -0.02 -8.44
C ASP A 17 1.98 -0.64 -9.58
N PRO A 18 1.85 -0.13 -10.83
CA PRO A 18 2.50 -0.74 -11.98
C PRO A 18 4.02 -0.91 -11.88
N GLU A 19 4.69 -0.03 -11.13
CA GLU A 19 6.16 -0.01 -11.01
C GLU A 19 6.66 -0.35 -9.59
N GLY A 20 5.74 -0.58 -8.64
CA GLY A 20 6.08 -0.73 -7.23
C GLY A 20 6.92 -1.97 -6.94
N ALA A 21 6.63 -3.09 -7.60
CA ALA A 21 7.38 -4.34 -7.42
C ALA A 21 8.84 -4.18 -7.87
N GLU A 22 9.07 -3.51 -8.98
CA GLU A 22 10.41 -3.26 -9.52
C GLU A 22 11.20 -2.33 -8.60
N ARG A 23 10.56 -1.30 -8.04
CA ARG A 23 11.21 -0.41 -7.06
C ARG A 23 11.59 -1.16 -5.79
N LEU A 24 10.72 -2.04 -5.31
CA LEU A 24 10.99 -2.86 -4.13
C LEU A 24 12.16 -3.82 -4.38
N GLU A 25 12.18 -4.48 -5.54
CA GLU A 25 13.29 -5.36 -5.94
C GLU A 25 14.63 -4.60 -5.92
N ALA A 26 14.65 -3.44 -6.55
CA ALA A 26 15.86 -2.60 -6.60
C ALA A 26 16.33 -2.19 -5.21
N ALA A 27 15.40 -1.86 -4.32
CA ALA A 27 15.72 -1.44 -2.95
C ALA A 27 16.29 -2.57 -2.09
N LEU A 28 15.91 -3.82 -2.36
CA LEU A 28 16.32 -4.97 -1.55
C LEU A 28 17.47 -5.79 -2.16
N ARG A 29 17.83 -5.52 -3.41
CA ARG A 29 18.77 -6.35 -4.18
C ARG A 29 20.12 -6.51 -3.50
N ASP A 30 20.61 -5.47 -2.84
CA ASP A 30 21.93 -5.43 -2.22
C ASP A 30 21.95 -5.93 -0.76
N VAL A 31 20.79 -6.03 -0.10
CA VAL A 31 20.74 -6.40 1.32
C VAL A 31 19.92 -7.66 1.59
N ALA A 32 18.82 -7.87 0.89
CA ALA A 32 17.92 -9.00 1.18
C ALA A 32 17.09 -9.38 -0.06
N PRO A 33 17.72 -9.86 -1.15
CA PRO A 33 16.99 -10.17 -2.39
C PRO A 33 15.92 -11.24 -2.20
N ASP A 34 16.11 -12.19 -1.29
CA ASP A 34 15.12 -13.23 -1.04
C ASP A 34 13.86 -12.67 -0.35
N LEU A 35 13.99 -11.60 0.42
CA LEU A 35 12.83 -10.98 1.06
C LEU A 35 11.86 -10.42 0.02
N TYR A 36 12.35 -9.84 -1.06
CA TYR A 36 11.51 -9.39 -2.17
C TYR A 36 10.61 -10.53 -2.67
N ARG A 37 11.22 -11.70 -2.91
CA ARG A 37 10.47 -12.86 -3.38
C ARG A 37 9.39 -13.29 -2.38
N HIS A 38 9.71 -13.33 -1.09
CA HIS A 38 8.75 -13.70 -0.04
C HIS A 38 7.61 -12.68 0.05
N ILE A 39 7.88 -11.41 -0.11
CA ILE A 39 6.85 -10.38 -0.12
C ILE A 39 5.91 -10.60 -1.32
N VAL A 40 6.46 -10.81 -2.50
CA VAL A 40 5.64 -11.04 -3.69
C VAL A 40 4.79 -12.31 -3.55
N GLU A 41 5.40 -13.41 -3.13
CA GLU A 41 4.70 -14.69 -3.00
C GLU A 41 3.67 -14.69 -1.87
N PHE A 42 4.05 -14.28 -0.67
CA PHE A 42 3.19 -14.34 0.50
C PHE A 42 2.19 -13.19 0.54
N ALA A 43 2.68 -11.95 0.58
CA ALA A 43 1.78 -10.82 0.78
C ALA A 43 0.87 -10.60 -0.43
N PHE A 44 1.43 -10.48 -1.61
CA PHE A 44 0.64 -10.22 -2.82
C PHE A 44 0.04 -11.49 -3.40
N GLY A 45 0.78 -12.59 -3.38
CA GLY A 45 0.37 -13.84 -4.00
C GLY A 45 -0.60 -14.68 -3.19
N ASP A 46 -0.33 -14.83 -1.89
CA ASP A 46 -1.15 -15.71 -1.05
C ASP A 46 -2.30 -14.97 -0.35
N ILE A 47 -2.10 -13.71 0.03
CA ILE A 47 -3.08 -12.96 0.84
C ILE A 47 -3.86 -11.95 0.02
N LEU A 48 -3.18 -10.95 -0.57
CA LEU A 48 -3.86 -9.82 -1.22
C LEU A 48 -4.57 -10.20 -2.53
N SER A 49 -4.23 -11.34 -3.11
CA SER A 49 -4.90 -11.87 -4.31
C SER A 49 -6.21 -12.60 -4.01
N ARG A 50 -6.53 -12.87 -2.73
CA ARG A 50 -7.71 -13.64 -2.36
C ARG A 50 -8.98 -12.88 -2.74
N PRO A 51 -10.02 -13.59 -3.27
CA PRO A 51 -11.22 -12.91 -3.75
C PRO A 51 -12.23 -12.54 -2.66
N GLY A 52 -11.97 -12.86 -1.39
CA GLY A 52 -12.90 -12.62 -0.28
C GLY A 52 -13.18 -11.15 0.00
N LEU A 53 -12.26 -10.26 -0.35
CA LEU A 53 -12.42 -8.81 -0.33
C LEU A 53 -11.92 -8.25 -1.64
N ASP A 54 -12.56 -7.22 -2.17
CA ASP A 54 -12.08 -6.54 -3.36
C ASP A 54 -10.83 -5.70 -3.07
N PRO A 55 -10.07 -5.30 -4.09
CA PRO A 55 -8.83 -4.52 -3.88
C PRO A 55 -9.05 -3.20 -3.14
N LYS A 56 -10.11 -2.49 -3.42
CA LYS A 56 -10.43 -1.21 -2.74
C LYS A 56 -10.63 -1.42 -1.24
N THR A 57 -11.41 -2.42 -0.86
CA THR A 57 -11.68 -2.76 0.55
C THR A 57 -10.40 -3.20 1.25
N ARG A 58 -9.56 -4.02 0.59
CA ARG A 58 -8.27 -4.43 1.14
C ARG A 58 -7.36 -3.25 1.40
N GLU A 59 -7.31 -2.28 0.48
CA GLU A 59 -6.45 -1.11 0.66
C GLU A 59 -6.95 -0.19 1.78
N ILE A 60 -8.26 -0.08 2.00
CA ILE A 60 -8.81 0.63 3.16
C ILE A 60 -8.32 -0.03 4.45
N ALA A 61 -8.40 -1.35 4.54
CA ALA A 61 -7.91 -2.10 5.70
C ALA A 61 -6.40 -1.91 5.90
N THR A 62 -5.64 -1.92 4.82
CA THR A 62 -4.19 -1.73 4.84
C THR A 62 -3.82 -0.33 5.34
N VAL A 63 -4.45 0.71 4.80
CA VAL A 63 -4.22 2.11 5.23
C VAL A 63 -4.57 2.27 6.71
N SER A 64 -5.66 1.67 7.16
CA SER A 64 -6.04 1.66 8.58
C SER A 64 -4.95 1.06 9.47
N ALA A 65 -4.44 -0.11 9.09
CA ALA A 65 -3.42 -0.83 9.84
C ALA A 65 -2.10 -0.04 9.89
N LEU A 66 -1.63 0.46 8.74
CA LEU A 66 -0.36 1.18 8.66
C LEU A 66 -0.41 2.53 9.38
N THR A 67 -1.54 3.23 9.32
CA THR A 67 -1.77 4.45 10.10
C THR A 67 -1.65 4.14 11.60
N SER A 68 -2.28 3.06 12.05
CA SER A 68 -2.32 2.67 13.46
C SER A 68 -0.97 2.21 13.98
N LEU A 69 -0.14 1.56 13.16
CA LEU A 69 1.22 1.16 13.54
C LEU A 69 2.10 2.37 13.87
N GLY A 70 1.94 3.48 13.15
CA GLY A 70 2.64 4.73 13.42
C GLY A 70 4.11 4.77 13.03
N ASN A 71 4.71 3.65 12.66
CA ASN A 71 6.12 3.52 12.30
C ASN A 71 6.35 2.95 10.90
N ALA A 72 5.32 2.92 10.07
CA ALA A 72 5.35 2.32 8.73
C ALA A 72 5.12 3.35 7.63
N GLN A 73 5.79 4.52 7.72
CA GLN A 73 5.56 5.64 6.81
C GLN A 73 5.88 5.30 5.35
N PRO A 74 7.00 4.65 5.00
CA PRO A 74 7.26 4.28 3.61
C PRO A 74 6.21 3.33 3.03
N GLN A 75 5.73 2.37 3.82
CA GLN A 75 4.69 1.44 3.39
C GLN A 75 3.34 2.13 3.27
N LEU A 76 3.03 3.05 4.17
CA LEU A 76 1.81 3.86 4.07
C LEU A 76 1.81 4.72 2.80
N ARG A 77 2.94 5.31 2.44
CA ARG A 77 3.09 6.06 1.17
C ARG A 77 2.74 5.16 -0.02
N TYR A 78 3.31 3.98 -0.08
CA TYR A 78 3.02 3.01 -1.14
C TYR A 78 1.52 2.70 -1.20
N HIS A 79 0.92 2.38 -0.05
CA HIS A 79 -0.48 1.95 -0.01
C HIS A 79 -1.49 3.09 -0.18
N LEU A 80 -1.15 4.33 0.16
CA LEU A 80 -1.99 5.47 -0.21
C LEU A 80 -2.10 5.60 -1.73
N ASN A 81 -0.97 5.46 -2.44
CA ASN A 81 -0.98 5.44 -3.90
C ASN A 81 -1.75 4.23 -4.44
N ALA A 82 -1.50 3.05 -3.91
CA ALA A 82 -2.21 1.83 -4.31
C ALA A 82 -3.72 1.95 -4.10
N ALA A 83 -4.14 2.49 -2.96
CA ALA A 83 -5.55 2.70 -2.64
C ALA A 83 -6.23 3.63 -3.67
N LEU A 84 -5.58 4.74 -4.01
CA LEU A 84 -6.09 5.66 -5.04
C LEU A 84 -6.11 4.99 -6.41
N ASN A 85 -5.12 4.18 -6.73
CA ASN A 85 -5.04 3.45 -8.00
C ASN A 85 -6.18 2.43 -8.17
N VAL A 86 -6.69 1.86 -7.08
CA VAL A 86 -7.79 0.88 -7.14
C VAL A 86 -9.16 1.47 -6.83
N GLY A 87 -9.26 2.78 -6.76
CA GLY A 87 -10.56 3.47 -6.74
C GLY A 87 -10.98 4.08 -5.41
N CYS A 88 -10.14 4.07 -4.37
CA CYS A 88 -10.39 4.88 -3.19
C CYS A 88 -10.29 6.35 -3.55
N THR A 89 -11.12 7.18 -2.94
CA THR A 89 -11.01 8.63 -3.08
C THR A 89 -10.13 9.21 -1.98
N ARG A 90 -9.60 10.40 -2.23
CA ARG A 90 -8.83 11.13 -1.21
C ARG A 90 -9.68 11.39 0.03
N ALA A 91 -10.96 11.70 -0.16
CA ALA A 91 -11.90 11.93 0.94
C ALA A 91 -12.09 10.66 1.78
N GLU A 92 -12.26 9.52 1.15
CA GLU A 92 -12.39 8.23 1.85
C GLU A 92 -11.15 7.92 2.67
N LEU A 93 -9.96 8.09 2.10
CA LEU A 93 -8.71 7.82 2.80
C LEU A 93 -8.49 8.79 3.97
N THR A 94 -8.84 10.05 3.79
CA THR A 94 -8.80 11.05 4.86
C THR A 94 -9.70 10.65 6.03
N GLU A 95 -10.93 10.21 5.75
CA GLU A 95 -11.85 9.73 6.78
C GLU A 95 -11.29 8.51 7.52
N VAL A 96 -10.68 7.59 6.79
CA VAL A 96 -10.05 6.38 7.40
C VAL A 96 -8.95 6.78 8.37
N MET A 97 -8.04 7.67 7.96
CA MET A 97 -6.92 8.10 8.80
C MET A 97 -7.41 8.89 10.02
N MET A 98 -8.43 9.73 9.86
CA MET A 98 -9.07 10.43 10.99
C MET A 98 -9.69 9.45 11.99
N GLN A 99 -10.36 8.42 11.50
CA GLN A 99 -10.97 7.41 12.36
C GLN A 99 -9.93 6.68 13.21
N MET A 100 -8.73 6.46 12.70
CA MET A 100 -7.66 5.79 13.44
C MET A 100 -7.17 6.60 14.65
N ALA A 101 -7.46 7.89 14.72
CA ALA A 101 -7.19 8.68 15.92
C ALA A 101 -7.91 8.12 17.16
N VAL A 102 -9.07 7.49 16.97
CA VAL A 102 -9.85 6.87 18.05
C VAL A 102 -9.12 5.66 18.66
N TYR A 103 -8.46 4.86 17.82
CA TYR A 103 -7.86 3.58 18.23
C TYR A 103 -6.36 3.66 18.46
N ALA A 104 -5.67 4.52 17.74
CA ALA A 104 -4.21 4.61 17.75
C ALA A 104 -3.67 5.95 18.28
N GLY A 105 -4.53 6.94 18.49
CA GLY A 105 -4.18 8.24 19.02
C GLY A 105 -3.97 9.31 17.95
N ILE A 106 -4.06 10.56 18.40
CA ILE A 106 -3.92 11.74 17.54
C ILE A 106 -2.56 11.78 16.82
N PRO A 107 -1.41 11.49 17.47
CA PRO A 107 -0.13 11.55 16.76
C PRO A 107 -0.04 10.59 15.58
N ALA A 108 -0.56 9.37 15.68
CA ALA A 108 -0.57 8.41 14.57
C ALA A 108 -1.39 8.94 13.40
N ALA A 109 -2.59 9.45 13.67
CA ALA A 109 -3.45 10.04 12.65
C ALA A 109 -2.82 11.27 12.00
N LEU A 110 -2.20 12.17 12.80
CA LEU A 110 -1.51 13.34 12.28
C LEU A 110 -0.37 12.96 11.34
N ASN A 111 0.46 12.01 11.73
CA ASN A 111 1.58 11.57 10.89
C ASN A 111 1.10 11.00 9.57
N ALA A 112 0.02 10.23 9.59
CA ALA A 112 -0.59 9.69 8.37
C ALA A 112 -1.13 10.81 7.48
N LEU A 113 -1.81 11.80 8.05
CA LEU A 113 -2.37 12.91 7.30
C LEU A 113 -1.30 13.83 6.72
N TYR A 114 -0.19 14.05 7.42
CA TYR A 114 0.96 14.80 6.88
C TYR A 114 1.53 14.07 5.65
N LEU A 115 1.67 12.76 5.74
CA LEU A 115 2.14 11.95 4.60
C LEU A 115 1.13 11.99 3.44
N ALA A 116 -0.16 11.90 3.74
CA ALA A 116 -1.21 11.98 2.72
C ALA A 116 -1.16 13.30 1.96
N LYS A 117 -0.88 14.43 2.63
CA LYS A 117 -0.70 15.72 1.96
C LYS A 117 0.42 15.66 0.92
N GLU A 118 1.53 15.05 1.26
CA GLU A 118 2.66 14.89 0.33
C GLU A 118 2.26 14.03 -0.87
N VAL A 119 1.62 12.90 -0.62
CA VAL A 119 1.17 11.97 -1.68
C VAL A 119 0.17 12.67 -2.61
N PHE A 120 -0.80 13.38 -2.05
CA PHE A 120 -1.80 14.08 -2.85
C PHE A 120 -1.17 15.17 -3.72
N ALA A 121 -0.20 15.92 -3.18
CA ALA A 121 0.52 16.94 -3.95
C ALA A 121 1.35 16.32 -5.08
N GLU A 122 2.02 15.20 -4.83
CA GLU A 122 2.78 14.47 -5.85
C GLU A 122 1.86 13.98 -6.97
N ARG A 123 0.68 13.47 -6.61
CA ARG A 123 -0.30 13.02 -7.59
C ARG A 123 -0.90 14.19 -8.39
N ASP A 124 -1.14 15.34 -7.76
CA ASP A 124 -1.56 16.55 -8.45
C ASP A 124 -0.55 16.95 -9.52
N ALA A 125 0.74 16.93 -9.18
CA ALA A 125 1.82 17.25 -10.11
C ALA A 125 1.89 16.31 -11.32
N LYS A 126 1.39 15.08 -11.16
CA LYS A 126 1.35 14.06 -12.23
C LYS A 126 -0.01 14.02 -12.94
N GLY A 127 -0.97 14.85 -12.55
CA GLY A 127 -2.31 14.83 -13.11
C GLY A 127 -3.12 13.59 -12.74
N LEU A 128 -2.81 12.94 -11.61
CA LEU A 128 -3.49 11.73 -11.13
C LEU A 128 -4.55 12.07 -10.08
N PRO A 129 -5.64 11.26 -10.00
CA PRO A 129 -6.64 11.37 -8.94
C PRO A 129 -6.08 11.30 -7.54
#